data_aa8a3d9974bc94d97301a3ff66b24244
#
_entry.id   aa8a3d9974bc94d97301a3ff66b24244
#
_cell.length_a   1.000
_cell.length_b   1.000
_cell.length_c   1.000
_cell.angle_alpha   90.00
_cell.angle_beta   90.00
_cell.angle_gamma   90.00
#
_symmetry.space_group_name_H-M   'P 1'
#
loop_
_entity.id
_entity.type
_entity.pdbx_description
1 polymer ?
#
loop_
_entity_poly.entity_id
_entity_poly.type
_entity_poly.pdbx_seq_one_letter_code
_entity_poly.pdbx_strand_id
1 'polypeptide(L)'
;MESKEVVIDTNFFMVPFQFNVDIIDELEKALPSYKLTTPIFVINELKGLKRNNKGKIRLNADLALKLANSSNIEIKDISLVNNETVDDALLRVSEVLATNDIELKKRARKKGITVAYLRQKKYIVIDGKI
;
A
#
# COMPACT_ATOMS: atom_id res chain seq x y z
N MET A 1 -11.57 -14.39 -16.59
CA MET A 1 -10.31 -14.43 -15.81
C MET A 1 -10.31 -13.31 -14.78
N GLU A 2 -10.01 -13.66 -13.57
CA GLU A 2 -9.91 -12.65 -12.52
C GLU A 2 -8.63 -11.84 -12.71
N SER A 3 -8.75 -10.53 -12.55
CA SER A 3 -7.59 -9.65 -12.57
C SER A 3 -6.79 -9.83 -11.30
N LYS A 4 -5.47 -9.92 -11.42
CA LYS A 4 -4.58 -9.92 -10.27
C LYS A 4 -4.49 -8.51 -9.69
N GLU A 5 -4.40 -8.42 -8.37
CA GLU A 5 -4.41 -7.14 -7.66
C GLU A 5 -3.19 -7.00 -6.77
N VAL A 6 -2.66 -5.77 -6.71
CA VAL A 6 -1.69 -5.35 -5.69
C VAL A 6 -2.45 -4.51 -4.70
N VAL A 7 -2.37 -4.87 -3.42
CA VAL A 7 -2.94 -4.08 -2.33
C VAL A 7 -1.85 -3.16 -1.78
N ILE A 8 -2.12 -1.86 -1.74
CA ILE A 8 -1.14 -0.86 -1.32
C ILE A 8 -1.38 -0.47 0.13
N ASP A 9 -0.32 -0.59 0.94
CA ASP A 9 -0.30 -0.24 2.35
C ASP A 9 -0.28 1.28 2.55
N THR A 10 -0.75 1.72 3.71
CA THR A 10 -0.82 3.12 4.13
C THR A 10 0.51 3.86 3.96
N ASN A 11 1.58 3.31 4.53
CA ASN A 11 2.90 3.94 4.47
C ASN A 11 3.46 3.99 3.06
N PHE A 12 3.10 3.03 2.22
CA PHE A 12 3.58 3.00 0.84
C PHE A 12 3.06 4.19 0.03
N PHE A 13 1.85 4.66 0.31
CA PHE A 13 1.33 5.87 -0.32
C PHE A 13 2.09 7.13 0.07
N MET A 14 2.81 7.12 1.19
CA MET A 14 3.58 8.27 1.65
C MET A 14 5.00 8.30 1.07
N VAL A 15 5.47 7.17 0.53
CA VAL A 15 6.81 7.02 -0.05
C VAL A 15 7.15 8.06 -1.12
N PRO A 16 6.26 8.40 -2.08
CA PRO A 16 6.58 9.41 -3.11
C PRO A 16 6.95 10.76 -2.52
N PHE A 17 6.36 11.11 -1.40
CA PHE A 17 6.53 12.41 -0.76
C PHE A 17 7.68 12.43 0.24
N GLN A 18 8.17 11.26 0.63
CA GLN A 18 9.34 11.10 1.49
C GLN A 18 10.63 10.98 0.67
N PHE A 19 10.56 10.29 -0.49
CA PHE A 19 11.75 9.91 -1.26
C PHE A 19 11.73 10.36 -2.72
N ASN A 20 10.70 11.10 -3.13
CA ASN A 20 10.57 11.60 -4.50
C ASN A 20 10.59 10.47 -5.55
N VAL A 21 9.75 9.46 -5.35
CA VAL A 21 9.61 8.29 -6.23
C VAL A 21 8.16 8.17 -6.69
N ASP A 22 7.95 7.92 -7.98
CA ASP A 22 6.62 7.63 -8.52
C ASP A 22 6.32 6.15 -8.32
N ILE A 23 5.65 5.81 -7.21
CA ILE A 23 5.35 4.42 -6.87
C ILE A 23 4.37 3.77 -7.84
N ILE A 24 3.47 4.55 -8.43
CA ILE A 24 2.51 4.00 -9.40
C ILE A 24 3.23 3.54 -10.64
N ASP A 25 4.11 4.39 -11.18
CA ASP A 25 4.93 4.05 -12.33
C ASP A 25 5.82 2.83 -12.06
N GLU A 26 6.47 2.81 -10.90
CA GLU A 26 7.33 1.70 -10.50
C GLU A 26 6.56 0.40 -10.32
N LEU A 27 5.36 0.45 -9.74
CA LEU A 27 4.51 -0.74 -9.60
C LEU A 27 4.02 -1.22 -10.96
N GLU A 28 3.65 -0.32 -11.86
CA GLU A 28 3.20 -0.67 -13.21
C GLU A 28 4.33 -1.33 -14.01
N LYS A 29 5.56 -0.88 -13.85
CA LYS A 29 6.73 -1.50 -14.48
C LYS A 29 7.01 -2.89 -13.94
N ALA A 30 6.92 -3.06 -12.62
CA ALA A 30 7.21 -4.34 -11.97
C ALA A 30 6.10 -5.36 -12.15
N LEU A 31 4.85 -4.91 -12.18
CA LEU A 31 3.65 -5.74 -12.23
C LEU A 31 2.64 -5.18 -13.26
N PRO A 32 2.99 -5.22 -14.56
CA PRO A 32 2.21 -4.51 -15.60
C PRO A 32 0.78 -4.99 -15.76
N SER A 33 0.50 -6.25 -15.42
CA SER A 33 -0.84 -6.83 -15.56
C SER A 33 -1.69 -6.74 -14.31
N TYR A 34 -1.16 -6.10 -13.24
CA TYR A 34 -1.84 -6.05 -11.97
C TYR A 34 -2.64 -4.77 -11.81
N LYS A 35 -3.83 -4.91 -11.21
CA LYS A 35 -4.64 -3.79 -10.77
C LYS A 35 -4.09 -3.24 -9.47
N LEU A 36 -3.97 -1.92 -9.36
CA LEU A 36 -3.54 -1.27 -8.11
C LEU A 36 -4.77 -0.98 -7.27
N THR A 37 -4.82 -1.49 -6.06
CA THR A 37 -5.97 -1.36 -5.18
C THR A 37 -5.56 -0.95 -3.78
N THR A 38 -6.51 -0.41 -3.03
CA THR A 38 -6.33 -0.18 -1.60
C THR A 38 -7.68 -0.30 -0.89
N PRO A 39 -7.73 -0.94 0.29
CA PRO A 39 -8.98 -1.02 1.05
C PRO A 39 -9.36 0.32 1.66
N ILE A 40 -10.65 0.50 1.92
CA ILE A 40 -11.15 1.72 2.56
C ILE A 40 -10.52 1.94 3.94
N PHE A 41 -10.17 0.88 4.67
CA PHE A 41 -9.54 1.04 5.98
C PHE A 41 -8.14 1.68 5.89
N VAL A 42 -7.43 1.53 4.75
CA VAL A 42 -6.17 2.26 4.50
C VAL A 42 -6.46 3.75 4.31
N ILE A 43 -7.49 4.08 3.56
CA ILE A 43 -7.92 5.48 3.39
C ILE A 43 -8.26 6.11 4.75
N ASN A 44 -8.97 5.38 5.60
CA ASN A 44 -9.34 5.85 6.93
C ASN A 44 -8.10 6.06 7.81
N GLU A 45 -7.09 5.21 7.69
CA GLU A 45 -5.83 5.37 8.42
C GLU A 45 -5.08 6.62 7.95
N LEU A 46 -5.04 6.88 6.64
CA LEU A 46 -4.45 8.11 6.10
C LEU A 46 -5.18 9.35 6.59
N LYS A 47 -6.51 9.32 6.63
CA LYS A 47 -7.31 10.42 7.18
C LYS A 47 -6.98 10.66 8.65
N GLY A 48 -6.79 9.59 9.41
CA GLY A 48 -6.38 9.67 10.82
C GLY A 48 -5.01 10.30 10.99
N LEU A 49 -4.04 9.91 10.17
CA LEU A 49 -2.70 10.49 10.17
C LEU A 49 -2.75 12.00 9.87
N LYS A 50 -3.55 12.40 8.89
CA LYS A 50 -3.72 13.81 8.54
C LYS A 50 -4.35 14.59 9.70
N ARG A 51 -5.40 14.05 10.33
CA ARG A 51 -6.14 14.71 11.41
C ARG A 51 -5.32 14.84 12.68
N ASN A 52 -4.53 13.81 13.02
CA ASN A 52 -3.87 13.71 14.31
C ASN A 52 -2.42 14.20 14.32
N ASN A 53 -1.92 14.72 13.21
CA ASN A 53 -0.54 15.16 13.07
C ASN A 53 -0.46 16.58 12.50
N LYS A 54 0.74 17.16 12.58
CA LYS A 54 1.08 18.48 12.05
C LYS A 54 2.33 18.37 11.19
N GLY A 55 2.66 19.44 10.49
CA GLY A 55 3.91 19.54 9.73
C GLY A 55 3.99 18.54 8.59
N LYS A 56 5.16 17.92 8.43
CA LYS A 56 5.44 17.02 7.31
C LYS A 56 4.54 15.79 7.28
N ILE A 57 4.24 15.22 8.44
CA ILE A 57 3.38 14.02 8.50
C ILE A 57 1.99 14.36 7.97
N ARG A 58 1.42 15.48 8.41
CA ARG A 58 0.12 15.92 7.92
C ARG A 58 0.14 16.18 6.41
N LEU A 59 1.16 16.89 5.94
CA LEU A 59 1.29 17.19 4.52
C LEU A 59 1.42 15.92 3.69
N ASN A 60 2.29 15.01 4.11
CA ASN A 60 2.49 13.75 3.40
C ASN A 60 1.22 12.90 3.39
N ALA A 61 0.48 12.86 4.50
CA ALA A 61 -0.79 12.13 4.56
C ALA A 61 -1.83 12.75 3.63
N ASP A 62 -1.90 14.08 3.54
CA ASP A 62 -2.81 14.77 2.63
C ASP A 62 -2.48 14.45 1.16
N LEU A 63 -1.20 14.49 0.80
CA LEU A 63 -0.75 14.16 -0.54
C LEU A 63 -0.97 12.67 -0.86
N ALA A 64 -0.75 11.79 0.13
CA ALA A 64 -1.02 10.37 0.00
C ALA A 64 -2.49 10.09 -0.25
N LEU A 65 -3.39 10.81 0.41
CA LEU A 65 -4.84 10.70 0.18
C LEU A 65 -5.20 11.10 -1.25
N LYS A 66 -4.61 12.17 -1.76
CA LYS A 66 -4.83 12.61 -3.14
C LYS A 66 -4.36 11.55 -4.13
N LEU A 67 -3.20 10.95 -3.87
CA LEU A 67 -2.67 9.88 -4.69
C LEU A 67 -3.60 8.64 -4.66
N ALA A 68 -4.03 8.23 -3.49
CA ALA A 68 -4.91 7.07 -3.33
C ALA A 68 -6.28 7.27 -4.00
N ASN A 69 -6.75 8.52 -4.11
CA ASN A 69 -8.00 8.85 -4.78
C ASN A 69 -7.82 9.10 -6.27
N SER A 70 -6.63 8.87 -6.82
CA SER A 70 -6.38 9.04 -8.25
C SER A 70 -7.03 7.93 -9.07
N SER A 71 -7.21 8.17 -10.38
CA SER A 71 -7.87 7.22 -11.29
C SER A 71 -7.10 5.91 -11.48
N ASN A 72 -5.82 5.87 -11.09
CA ASN A 72 -4.99 4.68 -11.26
C ASN A 72 -5.17 3.65 -10.14
N ILE A 73 -5.89 4.00 -9.09
CA ILE A 73 -6.04 3.16 -7.91
C ILE A 73 -7.52 2.93 -7.62
N GLU A 74 -7.90 1.67 -7.47
CA GLU A 74 -9.26 1.30 -7.09
C GLU A 74 -9.35 1.19 -5.58
N ILE A 75 -10.28 1.93 -4.97
CA ILE A 75 -10.55 1.83 -3.54
C ILE A 75 -11.59 0.75 -3.33
N LYS A 76 -11.23 -0.29 -2.56
CA LYS A 76 -12.11 -1.42 -2.26
C LYS A 76 -12.88 -1.15 -0.97
N ASP A 77 -14.18 -1.40 -0.99
CA ASP A 77 -15.02 -1.26 0.18
C ASP A 77 -14.89 -2.49 1.11
N ILE A 78 -13.71 -2.61 1.70
CA ILE A 78 -13.38 -3.70 2.63
C ILE A 78 -13.15 -3.07 4.00
N SER A 79 -13.90 -3.51 4.99
CA SER A 79 -13.82 -3.00 6.36
C SER A 79 -12.98 -3.91 7.24
N LEU A 80 -12.49 -3.35 8.35
CA LEU A 80 -11.88 -4.13 9.41
C LEU A 80 -12.95 -5.02 10.06
N VAL A 81 -12.57 -6.23 10.44
CA VAL A 81 -13.43 -7.09 11.27
C VAL A 81 -13.13 -6.83 12.75
N ASN A 82 -13.95 -7.37 13.65
CA ASN A 82 -13.83 -7.10 15.08
C ASN A 82 -12.41 -7.35 15.62
N ASN A 83 -11.87 -6.36 16.32
CA ASN A 83 -10.55 -6.39 16.96
C ASN A 83 -9.37 -6.54 15.97
N GLU A 84 -9.61 -6.32 14.70
CA GLU A 84 -8.57 -6.42 13.68
C GLU A 84 -7.77 -5.12 13.58
N THR A 85 -6.43 -5.25 13.53
CA THR A 85 -5.57 -4.11 13.20
C THR A 85 -5.54 -3.95 11.67
N VAL A 86 -5.08 -2.78 11.20
CA VAL A 86 -4.87 -2.54 9.76
C VAL A 86 -3.91 -3.57 9.18
N ASP A 87 -2.81 -3.86 9.88
CA ASP A 87 -1.83 -4.86 9.41
C ASP A 87 -2.45 -6.24 9.29
N ASP A 88 -3.24 -6.68 10.28
CA ASP A 88 -3.93 -7.96 10.21
C ASP A 88 -4.89 -8.03 9.04
N ALA A 89 -5.61 -6.95 8.79
CA ALA A 89 -6.55 -6.86 7.67
C ALA A 89 -5.83 -6.92 6.32
N LEU A 90 -4.69 -6.22 6.20
CA LEU A 90 -3.88 -6.27 4.99
C LEU A 90 -3.41 -7.69 4.70
N LEU A 91 -2.99 -8.43 5.74
CA LEU A 91 -2.61 -9.84 5.58
C LEU A 91 -3.78 -10.72 5.20
N ARG A 92 -4.98 -10.41 5.66
CA ARG A 92 -6.19 -11.16 5.34
C ARG A 92 -6.62 -11.00 3.88
N VAL A 93 -6.51 -9.79 3.34
CA VAL A 93 -7.08 -9.46 2.02
C VAL A 93 -6.09 -9.50 0.87
N SER A 94 -4.79 -9.62 1.14
CA SER A 94 -3.76 -9.47 0.11
C SER A 94 -3.25 -10.80 -0.42
N GLU A 95 -3.10 -10.89 -1.74
CA GLU A 95 -2.26 -11.92 -2.38
C GLU A 95 -0.90 -11.31 -2.75
N VAL A 96 -0.90 -10.07 -3.20
CA VAL A 96 0.30 -9.26 -3.40
C VAL A 96 0.13 -7.97 -2.62
N LEU A 97 1.08 -7.68 -1.75
CA LEU A 97 1.05 -6.51 -0.87
C LEU A 97 2.22 -5.58 -1.16
N ALA A 98 1.93 -4.32 -1.42
CA ALA A 98 2.97 -3.29 -1.58
C ALA A 98 3.19 -2.61 -0.23
N THR A 99 4.35 -2.84 0.38
CA THR A 99 4.71 -2.26 1.67
C THR A 99 6.22 -2.18 1.83
N ASN A 100 6.67 -1.17 2.57
CA ASN A 100 8.06 -1.04 3.01
C ASN A 100 8.23 -1.35 4.50
N ASP A 101 7.16 -1.67 5.20
CA ASP A 101 7.22 -2.03 6.62
C ASP A 101 7.88 -3.41 6.75
N ILE A 102 9.02 -3.45 7.45
CA ILE A 102 9.84 -4.67 7.57
C ILE A 102 9.07 -5.78 8.28
N GLU A 103 8.39 -5.46 9.38
CA GLU A 103 7.64 -6.45 10.16
C GLU A 103 6.43 -6.98 9.38
N LEU A 104 5.70 -6.10 8.73
CA LEU A 104 4.56 -6.50 7.90
C LEU A 104 5.02 -7.37 6.73
N LYS A 105 6.13 -7.02 6.08
CA LYS A 105 6.73 -7.81 5.02
C LYS A 105 7.06 -9.23 5.50
N LYS A 106 7.70 -9.37 6.66
CA LYS A 106 8.03 -10.68 7.24
C LYS A 106 6.78 -11.51 7.49
N ARG A 107 5.76 -10.91 8.09
CA ARG A 107 4.48 -11.57 8.37
C ARG A 107 3.80 -12.03 7.08
N ALA A 108 3.78 -11.16 6.07
CA ALA A 108 3.20 -11.47 4.76
C ALA A 108 3.91 -12.66 4.11
N ARG A 109 5.24 -12.64 4.10
CA ARG A 109 6.02 -13.72 3.48
C ARG A 109 5.80 -15.07 4.19
N LYS A 110 5.66 -15.08 5.50
CA LYS A 110 5.34 -16.30 6.25
C LYS A 110 3.99 -16.89 5.86
N LYS A 111 3.05 -16.05 5.44
CA LYS A 111 1.72 -16.49 4.99
C LYS A 111 1.68 -16.83 3.50
N GLY A 112 2.81 -16.74 2.79
CA GLY A 112 2.85 -16.99 1.35
C GLY A 112 2.39 -15.82 0.51
N ILE A 113 2.21 -14.63 1.10
CA ILE A 113 1.83 -13.42 0.39
C ILE A 113 3.06 -12.84 -0.30
N THR A 114 2.96 -12.53 -1.58
CA THR A 114 4.01 -11.88 -2.34
C THR A 114 4.07 -10.41 -1.94
N VAL A 115 5.28 -9.88 -1.74
CA VAL A 115 5.49 -8.49 -1.33
C VAL A 115 6.21 -7.72 -2.41
N ALA A 116 5.66 -6.56 -2.77
CA ALA A 116 6.32 -5.56 -3.59
C ALA A 116 6.84 -4.47 -2.65
N TYR A 117 8.12 -4.17 -2.69
CA TYR A 117 8.71 -3.15 -1.82
C TYR A 117 9.70 -2.30 -2.58
N LEU A 118 9.94 -1.09 -2.07
CA LEU A 118 10.88 -0.15 -2.66
C LEU A 118 12.28 -0.42 -2.11
N ARG A 119 13.23 -0.72 -3.00
CA ARG A 119 14.62 -0.96 -2.65
C ARG A 119 15.46 0.26 -3.00
N GLN A 120 16.40 0.60 -2.11
CA GLN A 120 17.31 1.74 -2.27
C GLN A 120 16.58 3.07 -2.53
N LYS A 121 15.31 3.17 -2.09
CA LYS A 121 14.46 4.35 -2.30
C LYS A 121 14.28 4.70 -3.78
N LYS A 122 14.41 3.73 -4.69
CA LYS A 122 14.40 3.98 -6.14
C LYS A 122 13.49 3.06 -6.94
N TYR A 123 13.49 1.76 -6.71
CA TYR A 123 12.81 0.81 -7.59
C TYR A 123 12.12 -0.30 -6.80
N ILE A 124 11.12 -0.89 -7.43
CA ILE A 124 10.33 -1.96 -6.84
C ILE A 124 11.03 -3.31 -7.03
N VAL A 125 11.08 -4.08 -5.96
CA VAL A 125 11.53 -5.48 -5.96
C VAL A 125 10.34 -6.34 -5.54
N ILE A 126 10.20 -7.49 -6.17
CA ILE A 126 9.15 -8.47 -5.87
C ILE A 126 9.77 -9.62 -5.09
N ASP A 127 9.24 -9.89 -3.90
CA ASP A 127 9.62 -11.01 -3.06
C ASP A 127 8.44 -11.98 -3.02
N GLY A 128 8.61 -13.14 -3.64
CA GLY A 128 7.58 -14.15 -3.76
C GLY A 128 7.25 -14.49 -5.21
N LYS A 129 6.14 -15.20 -5.40
CA LYS A 129 5.66 -15.59 -6.73
C LYS A 129 4.67 -14.57 -7.28
N ILE A 130 4.71 -14.38 -8.58
CA ILE A 130 3.77 -13.52 -9.31
C ILE A 130 3.08 -14.26 -10.45
#